data_a5480406ce660a19b4c2103bebe51efa
#
_entry.id   a5480406ce660a19b4c2103bebe51efa
#
_cell.length_a   1.000
_cell.length_b   1.000
_cell.length_c   1.000
_cell.angle_alpha   90.00
_cell.angle_beta   90.00
_cell.angle_gamma   90.00
#
_symmetry.space_group_name_H-M   'P 1'
#
loop_
_entity.id
_entity.type
_entity.pdbx_description
1 polymer ?
#
loop_
_entity_poly.entity_id
_entity_poly.type
_entity_poly.pdbx_seq_one_letter_code
_entity_poly.pdbx_strand_id
1 'polypeptide(L)'
;MLLALFPERSACFSGERIMKKLIAYYSRAGENYFSGARRTIAVGNTEKAARLLAELTGAELFHIEQKAPYSDNYDACVAEARRDLRANARPELMVLPERLDDYEEIYLGYPNYCGTMPMAVYTFLEHYDWQGKTIHPFCTNEGSGLSNTEQDIRRAAKGALVAHGLSLRGSAVDSAKPKLEQWLRG
;
A
#
# COMPACT_ATOMS: atom_id res chain seq x y z
N MET A 1 -0.57 -30.62 62.81
CA MET A 1 0.12 -29.45 62.22
C MET A 1 -0.03 -29.59 60.70
N LEU A 2 -1.07 -28.96 60.15
CA LEU A 2 -1.46 -29.10 58.74
C LEU A 2 -0.87 -27.93 57.97
N LEU A 3 0.07 -28.19 57.07
CA LEU A 3 0.60 -27.20 56.12
C LEU A 3 -0.38 -27.07 54.95
N ALA A 4 -1.02 -25.93 54.85
CA ALA A 4 -1.84 -25.57 53.68
C ALA A 4 -0.94 -25.17 52.52
N LEU A 5 -0.95 -25.96 51.47
CA LEU A 5 -0.39 -25.63 50.17
C LEU A 5 -1.30 -24.61 49.46
N PHE A 6 -0.83 -23.38 49.31
CA PHE A 6 -1.47 -22.41 48.42
C PHE A 6 -1.05 -22.69 46.97
N PRO A 7 -1.95 -22.81 46.01
CA PRO A 7 -1.58 -22.86 44.63
C PRO A 7 -1.14 -21.48 44.13
N GLU A 8 0.08 -21.38 43.64
CA GLU A 8 0.57 -20.21 42.92
C GLU A 8 -0.33 -19.96 41.72
N ARG A 9 -1.06 -18.86 41.75
CA ARG A 9 -1.76 -18.34 40.57
C ARG A 9 -0.71 -17.80 39.63
N SER A 10 -0.39 -18.56 38.61
CA SER A 10 0.34 -18.10 37.43
C SER A 10 -0.46 -16.95 36.81
N ALA A 11 -0.03 -15.72 37.03
CA ALA A 11 -0.57 -14.54 36.34
C ALA A 11 -0.16 -14.64 34.88
N CYS A 12 -1.09 -15.09 34.06
CA CYS A 12 -0.98 -14.98 32.61
C CYS A 12 -1.02 -13.48 32.29
N PHE A 13 0.15 -12.87 32.14
CA PHE A 13 0.27 -11.55 31.55
C PHE A 13 -0.12 -11.68 30.08
N SER A 14 -1.39 -11.45 29.75
CA SER A 14 -1.82 -11.13 28.40
C SER A 14 -1.31 -9.72 28.10
N GLY A 15 -0.04 -9.61 27.70
CA GLY A 15 0.46 -8.37 27.12
C GLY A 15 -0.43 -8.03 25.94
N GLU A 16 -1.19 -6.94 26.04
CA GLU A 16 -1.92 -6.37 24.92
C GLU A 16 -0.91 -6.16 23.78
N ARG A 17 -1.01 -6.97 22.73
CA ARG A 17 -0.15 -6.83 21.55
C ARG A 17 -0.58 -5.54 20.87
N ILE A 18 0.23 -4.49 20.98
CA ILE A 18 -0.01 -3.23 20.25
C ILE A 18 0.13 -3.56 18.78
N MET A 19 -1.01 -3.62 18.07
CA MET A 19 -1.02 -3.87 16.64
C MET A 19 -0.52 -2.64 15.91
N LYS A 20 0.44 -2.85 15.03
CA LYS A 20 1.05 -1.82 14.23
C LYS A 20 0.25 -1.55 12.97
N LYS A 21 0.49 -0.39 12.37
CA LYS A 21 -0.03 0.00 11.06
C LYS A 21 1.10 0.01 10.05
N LEU A 22 0.85 -0.48 8.84
CA LEU A 22 1.80 -0.48 7.74
C LEU A 22 1.27 0.38 6.59
N ILE A 23 2.12 1.18 6.00
CA ILE A 23 1.89 1.82 4.70
C ILE A 23 2.78 1.11 3.67
N ALA A 24 2.22 0.15 2.96
CA ALA A 24 2.87 -0.48 1.83
C ALA A 24 2.54 0.31 0.57
N TYR A 25 3.53 0.78 -0.17
CA TYR A 25 3.29 1.61 -1.34
C TYR A 25 4.24 1.31 -2.50
N TYR A 26 3.72 1.37 -3.72
CA TYR A 26 4.50 1.43 -4.95
C TYR A 26 4.53 2.88 -5.44
N SER A 27 5.69 3.37 -5.81
CA SER A 27 5.85 4.71 -6.36
C SER A 27 6.95 4.75 -7.40
N ARG A 28 6.86 5.67 -8.36
CA ARG A 28 7.88 5.88 -9.38
C ARG A 28 8.22 7.37 -9.51
N ALA A 29 9.50 7.67 -9.42
CA ALA A 29 10.07 8.95 -9.82
C ALA A 29 10.19 9.04 -11.36
N GLY A 30 11.00 9.94 -11.88
CA GLY A 30 11.21 10.11 -13.31
C GLY A 30 10.09 10.89 -14.00
N GLU A 31 9.89 10.67 -15.30
CA GLU A 31 8.90 11.39 -16.08
C GLU A 31 7.49 10.89 -15.79
N ASN A 32 6.63 11.79 -15.33
CA ASN A 32 5.25 11.51 -14.96
C ASN A 32 4.28 12.46 -15.69
N TYR A 33 3.02 12.04 -15.84
CA TYR A 33 1.97 12.87 -16.40
C TYR A 33 1.33 13.76 -15.33
N PHE A 34 1.23 15.06 -15.62
CA PHE A 34 0.65 16.08 -14.75
C PHE A 34 -0.33 16.94 -15.54
N SER A 35 -1.60 16.71 -15.39
CA SER A 35 -2.69 17.57 -15.91
C SER A 35 -2.46 18.08 -17.35
N GLY A 36 -2.12 17.19 -18.29
CA GLY A 36 -1.89 17.52 -19.68
C GLY A 36 -0.43 17.72 -20.11
N ALA A 37 0.51 17.72 -19.16
CA ALA A 37 1.94 17.85 -19.45
C ALA A 37 2.75 16.72 -18.82
N ARG A 38 3.94 16.45 -19.33
CA ARG A 38 4.92 15.57 -18.70
C ARG A 38 5.88 16.38 -17.86
N ARG A 39 6.23 15.86 -16.69
CA ARG A 39 7.20 16.47 -15.79
C ARG A 39 8.07 15.38 -15.18
N THR A 40 9.37 15.66 -15.06
CA THR A 40 10.30 14.82 -14.31
C THR A 40 10.23 15.20 -12.83
N ILE A 41 10.00 14.23 -11.96
CA ILE A 41 9.92 14.39 -10.52
C ILE A 41 10.96 13.50 -9.83
N ALA A 42 11.61 14.03 -8.79
CA ALA A 42 12.59 13.28 -8.00
C ALA A 42 11.95 12.29 -7.03
N VAL A 43 10.73 12.59 -6.56
CA VAL A 43 9.97 11.74 -5.64
C VAL A 43 8.59 11.50 -6.24
N GLY A 44 8.20 10.24 -6.36
CA GLY A 44 6.92 9.85 -6.94
C GLY A 44 5.73 10.33 -6.11
N ASN A 45 4.59 10.57 -6.77
CA ASN A 45 3.41 11.13 -6.11
C ASN A 45 2.84 10.20 -5.03
N THR A 46 2.86 8.89 -5.25
CA THR A 46 2.37 7.92 -4.26
C THR A 46 3.26 7.91 -3.01
N GLU A 47 4.56 8.03 -3.17
CA GLU A 47 5.50 8.15 -2.05
C GLU A 47 5.27 9.42 -1.23
N LYS A 48 5.02 10.56 -1.87
CA LYS A 48 4.66 11.80 -1.17
C LYS A 48 3.40 11.62 -0.33
N ALA A 49 2.35 11.00 -0.90
CA ALA A 49 1.13 10.68 -0.17
C ALA A 49 1.38 9.71 1.00
N ALA A 50 2.20 8.68 0.80
CA ALA A 50 2.57 7.71 1.82
C ALA A 50 3.31 8.36 3.00
N ARG A 51 4.24 9.27 2.72
CA ARG A 51 4.97 10.02 3.75
C ARG A 51 4.04 10.93 4.57
N LEU A 52 3.13 11.66 3.92
CA LEU A 52 2.10 12.46 4.60
C LEU A 52 1.19 11.58 5.48
N LEU A 53 0.82 10.42 4.98
CA LEU A 53 0.00 9.47 5.75
C LEU A 53 0.75 8.89 6.94
N ALA A 54 2.05 8.62 6.81
CA ALA A 54 2.90 8.17 7.92
C ALA A 54 3.01 9.24 9.02
N GLU A 55 3.15 10.51 8.66
CA GLU A 55 3.13 11.63 9.61
C GLU A 55 1.81 11.72 10.39
N LEU A 56 0.68 11.42 9.73
CA LEU A 56 -0.65 11.48 10.34
C LEU A 56 -0.98 10.28 11.23
N THR A 57 -0.43 9.10 10.91
CA THR A 57 -0.84 7.83 11.54
C THR A 57 0.22 7.21 12.43
N GLY A 58 1.49 7.60 12.28
CA GLY A 58 2.63 6.93 12.89
C GLY A 58 2.92 5.53 12.30
N ALA A 59 2.29 5.17 11.16
CA ALA A 59 2.47 3.89 10.52
C ALA A 59 3.87 3.71 9.92
N GLU A 60 4.36 2.47 9.92
CA GLU A 60 5.63 2.12 9.28
C GLU A 60 5.50 2.16 7.76
N LEU A 61 6.55 2.61 7.07
CA LEU A 61 6.60 2.70 5.61
C LEU A 61 7.30 1.47 5.02
N PHE A 62 6.71 0.87 4.00
CA PHE A 62 7.31 -0.18 3.19
C PHE A 62 7.17 0.16 1.69
N HIS A 63 8.30 0.35 0.99
CA HIS A 63 8.31 0.60 -0.45
C HIS A 63 8.26 -0.75 -1.21
N ILE A 64 7.20 -0.95 -1.98
CA ILE A 64 7.07 -2.09 -2.90
C ILE A 64 7.89 -1.76 -4.14
N GLU A 65 9.07 -2.34 -4.25
CA GLU A 65 10.03 -2.06 -5.32
C GLU A 65 10.32 -3.33 -6.13
N GLN A 66 10.17 -3.27 -7.44
CA GLN A 66 10.50 -4.38 -8.33
C GLN A 66 11.99 -4.40 -8.69
N LYS A 67 12.59 -5.59 -8.80
CA LYS A 67 14.01 -5.74 -9.16
C LYS A 67 14.37 -5.15 -10.52
N ALA A 68 13.44 -5.22 -11.48
CA ALA A 68 13.58 -4.59 -12.79
C ALA A 68 12.59 -3.43 -12.88
N PRO A 69 12.97 -2.20 -12.49
CA PRO A 69 12.07 -1.05 -12.49
C PRO A 69 11.61 -0.70 -13.91
N TYR A 70 10.41 -0.16 -14.03
CA TYR A 70 9.97 0.42 -15.28
C TYR A 70 10.81 1.64 -15.67
N SER A 71 10.88 1.92 -16.98
CA SER A 71 11.63 3.05 -17.53
C SER A 71 11.27 4.38 -16.88
N ASP A 72 12.27 5.27 -16.73
CA ASP A 72 12.06 6.66 -16.32
C ASP A 72 11.31 7.48 -17.37
N ASN A 73 11.37 7.09 -18.64
CA ASN A 73 10.57 7.70 -19.70
C ASN A 73 9.11 7.27 -19.59
N TYR A 74 8.19 8.23 -19.68
CA TYR A 74 6.76 7.97 -19.46
C TYR A 74 6.15 7.00 -20.47
N ASP A 75 6.42 7.16 -21.77
CA ASP A 75 5.82 6.32 -22.82
C ASP A 75 6.35 4.88 -22.74
N ALA A 76 7.64 4.73 -22.49
CA ALA A 76 8.25 3.42 -22.29
C ALA A 76 7.66 2.72 -21.07
N CYS A 77 7.55 3.42 -19.93
CA CYS A 77 6.90 2.91 -18.73
C CYS A 77 5.46 2.45 -18.99
N VAL A 78 4.67 3.25 -19.70
CA VAL A 78 3.28 2.87 -20.09
C VAL A 78 3.25 1.62 -20.96
N ALA A 79 4.17 1.51 -21.92
CA ALA A 79 4.27 0.32 -22.80
C ALA A 79 4.65 -0.94 -22.01
N GLU A 80 5.61 -0.82 -21.10
CA GLU A 80 6.05 -1.89 -20.20
C GLU A 80 4.93 -2.34 -19.27
N ALA A 81 4.27 -1.40 -18.59
CA ALA A 81 3.15 -1.69 -17.70
C ALA A 81 1.97 -2.37 -18.42
N ARG A 82 1.66 -1.94 -19.65
CA ARG A 82 0.63 -2.59 -20.49
C ARG A 82 1.03 -4.00 -20.92
N ARG A 83 2.29 -4.23 -21.22
CA ARG A 83 2.81 -5.56 -21.55
C ARG A 83 2.65 -6.49 -20.34
N ASP A 84 3.09 -6.05 -19.18
CA ASP A 84 3.03 -6.83 -17.94
C ASP A 84 1.59 -7.11 -17.52
N LEU A 85 0.69 -6.13 -17.66
CA LEU A 85 -0.74 -6.32 -17.41
C LEU A 85 -1.33 -7.41 -18.33
N ARG A 86 -1.05 -7.35 -19.64
CA ARG A 86 -1.54 -8.37 -20.60
C ARG A 86 -0.98 -9.75 -20.32
N ALA A 87 0.28 -9.81 -19.89
CA ALA A 87 0.93 -11.07 -19.51
C ALA A 87 0.51 -11.58 -18.12
N ASN A 88 -0.30 -10.81 -17.38
CA ASN A 88 -0.59 -11.08 -15.98
C ASN A 88 0.70 -11.33 -15.17
N ALA A 89 1.74 -10.53 -15.42
CA ALA A 89 3.06 -10.70 -14.86
C ALA A 89 3.08 -10.54 -13.34
N ARG A 90 4.04 -11.19 -12.69
CA ARG A 90 4.34 -11.01 -11.27
C ARG A 90 5.81 -10.65 -11.14
N PRO A 91 6.17 -9.36 -11.32
CA PRO A 91 7.55 -8.91 -11.22
C PRO A 91 8.15 -9.27 -9.87
N GLU A 92 9.39 -9.73 -9.88
CA GLU A 92 10.14 -10.02 -8.67
C GLU A 92 10.42 -8.73 -7.89
N LEU A 93 10.21 -8.75 -6.56
CA LEU A 93 10.44 -7.59 -5.70
C LEU A 93 11.87 -7.62 -5.13
N MET A 94 12.41 -6.43 -4.87
CA MET A 94 13.74 -6.27 -4.25
C MET A 94 13.78 -6.90 -2.87
N VAL A 95 12.77 -6.60 -2.07
CA VAL A 95 12.61 -7.09 -0.69
C VAL A 95 11.12 -7.36 -0.45
N LEU A 96 10.84 -8.32 0.41
CA LEU A 96 9.52 -8.57 0.99
C LEU A 96 9.68 -8.62 2.51
N PRO A 97 8.80 -8.02 3.31
CA PRO A 97 8.74 -8.29 4.74
C PRO A 97 8.64 -9.80 4.98
N GLU A 98 9.39 -10.33 5.93
CA GLU A 98 9.36 -11.75 6.24
C GLU A 98 7.94 -12.22 6.61
N ARG A 99 7.20 -11.35 7.32
CA ARG A 99 5.80 -11.59 7.73
C ARG A 99 5.07 -10.27 7.99
N LEU A 100 3.73 -10.32 7.96
CA LEU A 100 2.85 -9.18 8.27
C LEU A 100 2.01 -9.40 9.54
N ASP A 101 2.38 -10.35 10.41
CA ASP A 101 1.55 -10.76 11.56
C ASP A 101 1.34 -9.65 12.60
N ASP A 102 2.28 -8.69 12.66
CA ASP A 102 2.20 -7.57 13.59
C ASP A 102 1.31 -6.42 13.11
N TYR A 103 0.78 -6.53 11.88
CA TYR A 103 -0.04 -5.48 11.28
C TYR A 103 -1.46 -5.97 11.05
N GLU A 104 -2.45 -5.23 11.56
CA GLU A 104 -3.88 -5.45 11.27
C GLU A 104 -4.40 -4.46 10.23
N GLU A 105 -3.88 -3.23 10.23
CA GLU A 105 -4.25 -2.19 9.28
C GLU A 105 -3.10 -1.93 8.30
N ILE A 106 -3.38 -2.10 7.02
CA ILE A 106 -2.44 -1.89 5.94
C ILE A 106 -3.00 -0.82 5.00
N TYR A 107 -2.34 0.33 4.93
CA TYR A 107 -2.59 1.34 3.92
C TYR A 107 -1.81 0.96 2.66
N LEU A 108 -2.53 0.72 1.56
CA LEU A 108 -1.93 0.28 0.31
C LEU A 108 -1.93 1.40 -0.72
N GLY A 109 -0.76 1.95 -1.03
CA GLY A 109 -0.56 3.05 -1.95
C GLY A 109 -0.05 2.62 -3.33
N TYR A 110 -0.66 3.14 -4.39
CA TYR A 110 -0.23 2.85 -5.76
C TYR A 110 -0.68 3.93 -6.76
N PRO A 111 0.04 4.12 -7.88
CA PRO A 111 -0.47 4.89 -9.00
C PRO A 111 -1.46 4.05 -9.81
N ASN A 112 -2.47 4.70 -10.42
CA ASN A 112 -3.35 4.04 -11.38
C ASN A 112 -2.56 3.77 -12.68
N TYR A 113 -2.26 2.50 -12.95
CA TYR A 113 -1.63 2.05 -14.18
C TYR A 113 -2.63 1.25 -15.02
N CYS A 114 -3.04 1.81 -16.15
CA CYS A 114 -3.94 1.15 -17.11
C CYS A 114 -5.28 0.66 -16.51
N GLY A 115 -5.84 1.41 -15.55
CA GLY A 115 -7.11 1.08 -14.90
C GLY A 115 -6.99 0.15 -13.70
N THR A 116 -5.77 -0.22 -13.32
CA THR A 116 -5.48 -1.07 -12.17
C THR A 116 -4.20 -0.63 -11.45
N MET A 117 -3.62 -1.47 -10.61
CA MET A 117 -2.35 -1.28 -9.92
C MET A 117 -1.16 -1.74 -10.79
N PRO A 118 0.07 -1.23 -10.55
CA PRO A 118 1.29 -1.85 -11.07
C PRO A 118 1.37 -3.33 -10.68
N MET A 119 1.88 -4.17 -11.60
CA MET A 119 1.90 -5.63 -11.39
C MET A 119 2.76 -6.06 -10.19
N ALA A 120 3.75 -5.25 -9.78
CA ALA A 120 4.52 -5.44 -8.54
C ALA A 120 3.64 -5.43 -7.27
N VAL A 121 2.54 -4.65 -7.28
CA VAL A 121 1.58 -4.63 -6.15
C VAL A 121 0.83 -5.95 -6.05
N TYR A 122 0.50 -6.58 -7.18
CA TYR A 122 -0.08 -7.93 -7.17
C TYR A 122 0.89 -8.97 -6.59
N THR A 123 2.18 -8.89 -6.94
CA THR A 123 3.20 -9.77 -6.36
C THR A 123 3.22 -9.65 -4.83
N PHE A 124 3.17 -8.42 -4.31
CA PHE A 124 3.11 -8.16 -2.86
C PHE A 124 1.83 -8.73 -2.24
N LEU A 125 0.66 -8.46 -2.83
CA LEU A 125 -0.63 -8.89 -2.30
C LEU A 125 -0.80 -10.42 -2.30
N GLU A 126 -0.30 -11.09 -3.33
CA GLU A 126 -0.44 -12.55 -3.47
C GLU A 126 0.57 -13.34 -2.61
N HIS A 127 1.55 -12.65 -2.01
CA HIS A 127 2.61 -13.29 -1.20
C HIS A 127 2.15 -13.65 0.21
N TYR A 128 1.19 -12.92 0.79
CA TYR A 128 0.82 -13.03 2.21
C TYR A 128 -0.57 -13.61 2.42
N ASP A 129 -0.77 -14.16 3.63
CA ASP A 129 -2.10 -14.40 4.17
C ASP A 129 -2.69 -13.10 4.73
N TRP A 130 -3.87 -12.75 4.27
CA TRP A 130 -4.56 -11.52 4.63
C TRP A 130 -5.70 -11.73 5.62
N GLN A 131 -5.89 -12.96 6.13
CA GLN A 131 -6.96 -13.24 7.07
C GLN A 131 -6.86 -12.34 8.32
N GLY A 132 -7.97 -11.67 8.65
CA GLY A 132 -8.06 -10.76 9.81
C GLY A 132 -7.41 -9.39 9.61
N LYS A 133 -6.96 -9.07 8.40
CA LYS A 133 -6.34 -7.76 8.08
C LYS A 133 -7.29 -6.87 7.31
N THR A 134 -7.18 -5.55 7.55
CA THR A 134 -7.90 -4.54 6.78
C THR A 134 -6.93 -3.80 5.86
N ILE A 135 -7.27 -3.72 4.58
CA ILE A 135 -6.53 -2.94 3.59
C ILE A 135 -7.29 -1.65 3.28
N HIS A 136 -6.61 -0.51 3.45
CA HIS A 136 -7.10 0.82 3.13
C HIS A 136 -6.38 1.31 1.86
N PRO A 137 -7.00 1.21 0.66
CA PRO A 137 -6.33 1.59 -0.58
C PRO A 137 -6.24 3.11 -0.75
N PHE A 138 -5.12 3.63 -1.22
CA PHE A 138 -5.03 4.99 -1.75
C PHE A 138 -4.31 5.01 -3.09
N CYS A 139 -4.92 5.68 -4.06
CA CYS A 139 -4.48 5.66 -5.45
C CYS A 139 -4.16 7.06 -5.94
N THR A 140 -2.95 7.26 -6.48
CA THR A 140 -2.60 8.49 -7.18
C THR A 140 -2.88 8.37 -8.68
N ASN A 141 -3.50 9.40 -9.26
CA ASN A 141 -3.91 9.41 -10.66
C ASN A 141 -4.10 10.86 -11.16
N GLU A 142 -4.31 11.05 -12.45
CA GLU A 142 -4.61 12.37 -13.03
C GLU A 142 -6.05 12.47 -13.58
N GLY A 143 -6.99 11.74 -12.98
CA GLY A 143 -8.41 11.81 -13.30
C GLY A 143 -9.10 10.45 -13.49
N SER A 144 -8.33 9.35 -13.53
CA SER A 144 -8.89 7.98 -13.67
C SER A 144 -9.52 7.43 -12.39
N GLY A 145 -9.29 8.08 -11.24
CA GLY A 145 -9.83 7.61 -9.96
C GLY A 145 -9.24 6.27 -9.52
N LEU A 146 -10.01 5.53 -8.75
CA LEU A 146 -9.64 4.17 -8.30
C LEU A 146 -9.81 3.11 -9.42
N SER A 147 -10.63 3.38 -10.43
CA SER A 147 -10.98 2.41 -11.47
C SER A 147 -11.44 1.06 -10.84
N ASN A 148 -10.85 -0.07 -11.24
CA ASN A 148 -11.21 -1.40 -10.73
C ASN A 148 -10.36 -1.85 -9.54
N THR A 149 -9.47 -1.01 -9.03
CA THR A 149 -8.41 -1.40 -8.09
C THR A 149 -8.92 -2.02 -6.79
N GLU A 150 -10.01 -1.51 -6.20
CA GLU A 150 -10.59 -2.13 -4.99
C GLU A 150 -11.03 -3.58 -5.23
N GLN A 151 -11.63 -3.86 -6.39
CA GLN A 151 -12.04 -5.21 -6.75
C GLN A 151 -10.82 -6.11 -7.02
N ASP A 152 -9.79 -5.55 -7.65
CA ASP A 152 -8.55 -6.27 -7.93
C ASP A 152 -7.80 -6.59 -6.62
N ILE A 153 -7.79 -5.67 -5.64
CA ILE A 153 -7.23 -5.93 -4.30
C ILE A 153 -8.00 -7.07 -3.62
N ARG A 154 -9.34 -7.06 -3.63
CA ARG A 154 -10.16 -8.14 -3.04
C ARG A 154 -9.85 -9.50 -3.66
N ARG A 155 -9.50 -9.54 -4.94
CA ARG A 155 -9.12 -10.79 -5.63
C ARG A 155 -7.73 -11.26 -5.28
N ALA A 156 -6.76 -10.33 -5.16
CA ALA A 156 -5.36 -10.63 -4.89
C ALA A 156 -5.09 -10.91 -3.41
N ALA A 157 -5.65 -10.10 -2.51
CA ALA A 157 -5.50 -10.22 -1.06
C ALA A 157 -6.67 -11.00 -0.44
N LYS A 158 -6.72 -12.30 -0.71
CA LYS A 158 -7.81 -13.16 -0.22
C LYS A 158 -7.85 -13.20 1.31
N GLY A 159 -9.04 -12.96 1.86
CA GLY A 159 -9.25 -12.93 3.32
C GLY A 159 -9.16 -11.54 3.94
N ALA A 160 -8.65 -10.54 3.23
CA ALA A 160 -8.65 -9.17 3.71
C ALA A 160 -10.04 -8.52 3.67
N LEU A 161 -10.32 -7.67 4.65
CA LEU A 161 -11.33 -6.64 4.52
C LEU A 161 -10.76 -5.48 3.71
N VAL A 162 -11.35 -5.13 2.56
CA VAL A 162 -10.92 -4.00 1.74
C VAL A 162 -11.86 -2.84 1.97
N ALA A 163 -11.36 -1.81 2.67
CA ALA A 163 -12.09 -0.58 2.96
C ALA A 163 -12.30 0.28 1.70
N HIS A 164 -13.12 1.33 1.83
CA HIS A 164 -13.29 2.29 0.75
C HIS A 164 -11.98 3.06 0.49
N GLY A 165 -11.54 3.07 -0.77
CA GLY A 165 -10.26 3.64 -1.16
C GLY A 165 -10.29 5.15 -1.34
N LEU A 166 -9.13 5.78 -1.23
CA LEU A 166 -8.91 7.19 -1.46
C LEU A 166 -8.29 7.44 -2.84
N SER A 167 -8.94 8.24 -3.68
CA SER A 167 -8.37 8.74 -4.93
C SER A 167 -7.72 10.10 -4.72
N LEU A 168 -6.43 10.22 -5.04
CA LEU A 168 -5.63 11.44 -4.96
C LEU A 168 -5.16 11.87 -6.34
N ARG A 169 -5.31 13.16 -6.66
CA ARG A 169 -4.71 13.70 -7.88
C ARG A 169 -3.21 13.89 -7.68
N GLY A 170 -2.38 13.25 -8.50
CA GLY A 170 -0.92 13.30 -8.40
C GLY A 170 -0.37 14.73 -8.48
N SER A 171 -0.90 15.54 -9.40
CA SER A 171 -0.51 16.95 -9.55
C SER A 171 -0.87 17.86 -8.35
N ALA A 172 -1.71 17.37 -7.42
CA ALA A 172 -2.14 18.09 -6.22
C ALA A 172 -1.71 17.37 -4.92
N VAL A 173 -0.83 16.37 -5.00
CA VAL A 173 -0.45 15.55 -3.84
C VAL A 173 0.21 16.34 -2.72
N ASP A 174 0.96 17.39 -3.03
CA ASP A 174 1.65 18.23 -2.04
C ASP A 174 0.65 18.96 -1.11
N SER A 175 -0.61 19.11 -1.55
CA SER A 175 -1.72 19.68 -0.76
C SER A 175 -2.75 18.66 -0.29
N ALA A 176 -2.41 17.35 -0.32
CA ALA A 176 -3.36 16.27 -0.03
C ALA A 176 -3.67 16.07 1.46
N LYS A 177 -2.90 16.70 2.38
CA LYS A 177 -3.01 16.47 3.82
C LYS A 177 -4.45 16.59 4.36
N PRO A 178 -5.24 17.64 4.07
CA PRO A 178 -6.62 17.74 4.57
C PRO A 178 -7.53 16.60 4.08
N LYS A 179 -7.31 16.14 2.85
CA LYS A 179 -8.06 15.03 2.27
C LYS A 179 -7.70 13.68 2.90
N LEU A 180 -6.43 13.48 3.24
CA LEU A 180 -5.96 12.32 4.00
C LEU A 180 -6.55 12.33 5.41
N GLU A 181 -6.52 13.46 6.11
CA GLU A 181 -7.13 13.61 7.44
C GLU A 181 -8.62 13.32 7.44
N GLN A 182 -9.35 13.79 6.43
CA GLN A 182 -10.77 13.49 6.27
C GLN A 182 -11.01 11.99 6.04
N TRP A 183 -10.24 11.37 5.18
CA TRP A 183 -10.35 9.94 4.88
C TRP A 183 -10.04 9.05 6.10
N LEU A 184 -9.09 9.44 6.94
CA LEU A 184 -8.76 8.72 8.18
C LEU A 184 -9.86 8.77 9.25
N ARG A 185 -10.81 9.69 9.13
CA ARG A 185 -11.96 9.81 10.06
C ARG A 185 -13.18 8.98 9.66
N GLY A 186 -13.17 8.37 8.48
CA GLY A 186 -14.27 7.57 7.91
C GLY A 186 -15.12 8.39 6.99
#